data_ec5bb5a6983bf3880e1d967fea73aa5b
#
_entry.id   ec5bb5a6983bf3880e1d967fea73aa5b
#
_cell.length_a   1.000
_cell.length_b   1.000
_cell.length_c   1.000
_cell.angle_alpha   90.00
_cell.angle_beta   90.00
_cell.angle_gamma   90.00
#
_symmetry.space_group_name_H-M   'P 1'
#
loop_
_entity.id
_entity.type
_entity.pdbx_description
1 polymer ?
#
loop_
_entity_poly.entity_id
_entity_poly.type
_entity_poly.pdbx_seq_one_letter_code
_entity_poly.pdbx_strand_id
1 'polypeptide(L)'
;MTRDAAMITTNDNTPVTRDIRITAQSGATSGKGEYKHFMLKEIYEQPSVIAETLNSYIHPSTGEISLPKGVTEALMNAPRLTLVACGTAYYACMVAKYWFEQICRIPCEIDVASEFRYREAPMPEGGVAIFVSQSGETLDTLEALRYCKSQGQVILSIVNTIESTIERESDLVLHTLAGPEIGVASTKAFTTQITTLACMALSVALAKGVIDNNEEQELADALRHVPAMAAEILNHDEAIYHIAKDVADARDVLYLGRGSM
;
A
#
# COMPACT_ATOMS: atom_id res chain seq x y z
N MET A 1 10.44 29.47 -5.63
CA MET A 1 9.16 29.13 -6.29
C MET A 1 8.18 30.29 -6.13
N THR A 2 7.50 30.66 -7.21
CA THR A 2 6.35 31.57 -7.22
C THR A 2 5.11 30.81 -7.68
N ARG A 3 3.95 31.45 -7.73
CA ARG A 3 2.72 30.84 -8.25
C ARG A 3 2.84 30.37 -9.71
N ASP A 4 3.63 31.09 -10.51
CA ASP A 4 3.68 30.93 -11.96
C ASP A 4 5.04 30.42 -12.45
N ALA A 5 6.04 30.27 -11.57
CA ALA A 5 7.39 29.86 -11.96
C ALA A 5 8.13 29.14 -10.83
N ALA A 6 8.91 28.13 -11.22
CA ALA A 6 9.88 27.46 -10.37
C ALA A 6 11.29 27.62 -10.99
N MET A 7 12.24 28.03 -10.18
CA MET A 7 13.65 28.06 -10.56
C MET A 7 14.40 27.03 -9.69
N ILE A 8 15.12 26.14 -10.34
CA ILE A 8 15.95 25.11 -9.69
C ILE A 8 17.40 25.53 -9.90
N THR A 9 18.19 25.51 -8.85
CA THR A 9 19.62 25.79 -8.88
C THR A 9 20.39 24.68 -8.18
N THR A 10 21.64 24.46 -8.59
CA THR A 10 22.61 23.65 -7.83
C THR A 10 23.06 24.39 -6.57
N ASN A 11 23.87 23.74 -5.72
CA ASN A 11 24.38 24.35 -4.48
C ASN A 11 25.29 25.58 -4.72
N ASP A 12 25.86 25.71 -5.91
CA ASP A 12 26.65 26.85 -6.35
C ASP A 12 25.83 27.91 -7.09
N ASN A 13 24.50 27.86 -6.97
CA ASN A 13 23.53 28.76 -7.59
C ASN A 13 23.48 28.72 -9.14
N THR A 14 24.02 27.68 -9.77
CA THR A 14 23.89 27.52 -11.23
C THR A 14 22.48 27.06 -11.58
N PRO A 15 21.76 27.74 -12.51
CA PRO A 15 20.42 27.33 -12.91
C PRO A 15 20.42 25.94 -13.57
N VAL A 16 19.44 25.12 -13.19
CA VAL A 16 19.23 23.78 -13.74
C VAL A 16 17.87 23.73 -14.43
N THR A 17 17.84 23.28 -15.66
CA THR A 17 16.59 23.00 -16.38
C THR A 17 16.20 21.53 -16.16
N ARG A 18 14.93 21.30 -15.82
CA ARG A 18 14.30 19.97 -15.70
C ARG A 18 13.09 19.90 -16.60
N ASP A 19 12.83 18.75 -17.15
CA ASP A 19 11.62 18.52 -17.93
C ASP A 19 10.39 18.65 -17.04
N ILE A 20 9.37 19.34 -17.54
CA ILE A 20 8.09 19.49 -16.85
C ILE A 20 7.26 18.22 -17.14
N ARG A 21 6.89 17.50 -16.09
CA ARG A 21 5.94 16.38 -16.17
C ARG A 21 4.58 16.85 -15.69
N ILE A 22 3.56 16.59 -16.50
CA ILE A 22 2.17 16.87 -16.14
C ILE A 22 1.61 15.63 -15.48
N THR A 23 1.20 15.74 -14.21
CA THR A 23 0.54 14.65 -13.50
C THR A 23 -0.94 14.59 -13.89
N ALA A 24 -1.51 13.39 -13.94
CA ALA A 24 -2.94 13.19 -14.17
C ALA A 24 -3.80 13.55 -12.93
N GLN A 25 -3.18 13.88 -11.81
CA GLN A 25 -3.89 14.28 -10.61
C GLN A 25 -4.49 15.67 -10.77
N SER A 26 -5.81 15.75 -10.83
CA SER A 26 -6.51 17.05 -10.86
C SER A 26 -6.70 17.58 -9.44
N GLY A 27 -6.46 18.87 -9.22
CA GLY A 27 -6.76 19.55 -7.95
C GLY A 27 -8.26 19.55 -7.58
N ALA A 28 -9.15 19.19 -8.52
CA ALA A 28 -10.58 19.10 -8.29
C ALA A 28 -10.97 17.97 -7.32
N THR A 29 -10.15 16.91 -7.22
CA THR A 29 -10.38 15.78 -6.30
C THR A 29 -9.94 16.04 -4.87
N SER A 30 -9.18 17.13 -4.62
CA SER A 30 -8.65 17.44 -3.29
C SER A 30 -9.61 18.20 -2.38
N GLY A 31 -10.80 18.59 -2.85
CA GLY A 31 -11.83 19.27 -2.04
C GLY A 31 -12.59 18.30 -1.14
N LYS A 32 -13.14 18.79 -0.01
CA LYS A 32 -14.00 18.01 0.90
C LYS A 32 -15.37 17.65 0.31
N GLY A 33 -15.79 18.35 -0.75
CA GLY A 33 -17.15 18.21 -1.24
C GLY A 33 -18.18 18.61 -0.16
N GLU A 34 -19.23 17.83 -0.02
CA GLU A 34 -20.29 18.02 0.97
C GLU A 34 -19.95 17.44 2.36
N TYR A 35 -18.81 16.78 2.51
CA TYR A 35 -18.42 16.16 3.77
C TYR A 35 -17.88 17.18 4.78
N LYS A 36 -18.24 17.01 6.04
CA LYS A 36 -17.76 17.86 7.13
C LYS A 36 -16.25 17.76 7.33
N HIS A 37 -15.69 16.55 7.19
CA HIS A 37 -14.28 16.23 7.41
C HIS A 37 -13.69 15.46 6.23
N PHE A 38 -12.40 15.63 5.95
CA PHE A 38 -11.69 14.85 4.94
C PHE A 38 -11.72 13.34 5.26
N MET A 39 -11.48 12.96 6.50
CA MET A 39 -11.54 11.57 6.92
C MET A 39 -12.90 10.92 6.61
N LEU A 40 -14.01 11.64 6.84
CA LEU A 40 -15.33 11.11 6.51
C LEU A 40 -15.49 10.89 5.00
N LYS A 41 -15.06 11.86 4.17
CA LYS A 41 -15.04 11.70 2.71
C LYS A 41 -14.24 10.47 2.30
N GLU A 42 -13.04 10.32 2.85
CA GLU A 42 -12.10 9.25 2.53
C GLU A 42 -12.62 7.86 2.96
N ILE A 43 -13.40 7.79 4.05
CA ILE A 43 -14.13 6.58 4.45
C ILE A 43 -15.14 6.19 3.37
N TYR A 44 -15.91 7.15 2.86
CA TYR A 44 -16.92 6.90 1.82
C TYR A 44 -16.31 6.65 0.41
N GLU A 45 -15.08 7.05 0.18
CA GLU A 45 -14.35 6.75 -1.06
C GLU A 45 -13.80 5.32 -1.12
N GLN A 46 -13.72 4.59 0.00
CA GLN A 46 -13.10 3.26 0.04
C GLN A 46 -13.65 2.28 -1.00
N PRO A 47 -14.98 2.13 -1.21
CA PRO A 47 -15.48 1.20 -2.22
C PRO A 47 -14.95 1.48 -3.63
N SER A 48 -14.90 2.76 -4.03
CA SER A 48 -14.44 3.16 -5.36
C SER A 48 -12.94 2.95 -5.54
N VAL A 49 -12.12 3.36 -4.55
CA VAL A 49 -10.66 3.25 -4.67
C VAL A 49 -10.17 1.80 -4.53
N ILE A 50 -10.89 0.94 -3.77
CA ILE A 50 -10.63 -0.51 -3.76
C ILE A 50 -10.90 -1.08 -5.14
N ALA A 51 -12.05 -0.73 -5.76
CA ALA A 51 -12.39 -1.20 -7.10
C ALA A 51 -11.35 -0.72 -8.15
N GLU A 52 -10.94 0.55 -8.10
CA GLU A 52 -9.92 1.10 -9.00
C GLU A 52 -8.58 0.37 -8.82
N THR A 53 -8.16 0.12 -7.59
CA THR A 53 -6.93 -0.62 -7.30
C THR A 53 -7.01 -2.07 -7.79
N LEU A 54 -8.12 -2.77 -7.55
CA LEU A 54 -8.32 -4.13 -8.08
C LEU A 54 -8.28 -4.16 -9.60
N ASN A 55 -8.96 -3.23 -10.27
CA ASN A 55 -9.00 -3.15 -11.73
C ASN A 55 -7.64 -2.88 -12.38
N SER A 56 -6.66 -2.35 -11.62
CA SER A 56 -5.29 -2.17 -12.10
C SER A 56 -4.47 -3.47 -12.09
N TYR A 57 -4.90 -4.46 -11.31
CA TYR A 57 -4.19 -5.73 -11.13
C TYR A 57 -4.98 -6.96 -11.56
N ILE A 58 -6.31 -6.91 -11.58
CA ILE A 58 -7.19 -8.01 -11.98
C ILE A 58 -7.87 -7.64 -13.31
N HIS A 59 -7.64 -8.43 -14.33
CA HIS A 59 -8.25 -8.20 -15.63
C HIS A 59 -9.79 -8.32 -15.53
N PRO A 60 -10.56 -7.30 -15.94
CA PRO A 60 -12.00 -7.24 -15.64
C PRO A 60 -12.83 -8.34 -16.29
N SER A 61 -12.41 -8.89 -17.44
CA SER A 61 -13.17 -9.94 -18.13
C SER A 61 -12.65 -11.35 -17.88
N THR A 62 -11.36 -11.55 -17.63
CA THR A 62 -10.78 -12.88 -17.38
C THR A 62 -10.60 -13.21 -15.91
N GLY A 63 -10.55 -12.21 -15.03
CA GLY A 63 -10.21 -12.38 -13.61
C GLY A 63 -8.72 -12.66 -13.34
N GLU A 64 -7.91 -12.77 -14.39
CA GLU A 64 -6.48 -13.03 -14.29
C GLU A 64 -5.75 -11.88 -13.56
N ILE A 65 -4.85 -12.23 -12.64
CA ILE A 65 -4.04 -11.26 -11.92
C ILE A 65 -2.76 -10.97 -12.69
N SER A 66 -2.53 -9.69 -13.01
CA SER A 66 -1.33 -9.22 -13.71
C SER A 66 -0.63 -8.14 -12.90
N LEU A 67 0.59 -8.43 -12.46
CA LEU A 67 1.45 -7.47 -11.75
C LEU A 67 2.47 -6.85 -12.72
N PRO A 68 3.08 -5.70 -12.37
CA PRO A 68 4.19 -5.16 -13.11
C PRO A 68 5.31 -6.20 -13.32
N LYS A 69 5.94 -6.13 -14.50
CA LYS A 69 6.97 -7.09 -14.90
C LYS A 69 8.07 -7.21 -13.85
N GLY A 70 8.45 -8.43 -13.54
CA GLY A 70 9.52 -8.76 -12.60
C GLY A 70 9.09 -8.88 -11.14
N VAL A 71 7.89 -8.42 -10.77
CA VAL A 71 7.41 -8.47 -9.37
C VAL A 71 7.21 -9.93 -8.94
N THR A 72 6.41 -10.68 -9.68
CA THR A 72 6.11 -12.09 -9.34
C THR A 72 7.39 -12.93 -9.32
N GLU A 73 8.26 -12.78 -10.30
CA GLU A 73 9.53 -13.50 -10.40
C GLU A 73 10.47 -13.21 -9.24
N ALA A 74 10.58 -11.95 -8.82
CA ALA A 74 11.40 -11.58 -7.68
C ALA A 74 10.89 -12.21 -6.38
N LEU A 75 9.58 -12.14 -6.16
CA LEU A 75 8.97 -12.65 -4.93
C LEU A 75 8.98 -14.18 -4.84
N MET A 76 8.65 -14.89 -5.94
CA MET A 76 8.58 -16.35 -5.91
C MET A 76 9.93 -17.02 -5.65
N ASN A 77 11.02 -16.36 -6.01
CA ASN A 77 12.39 -16.88 -5.84
C ASN A 77 13.07 -16.40 -4.55
N ALA A 78 12.42 -15.49 -3.81
CA ALA A 78 12.99 -14.94 -2.59
C ALA A 78 13.07 -15.99 -1.46
N PRO A 79 14.22 -16.16 -0.81
CA PRO A 79 14.35 -17.03 0.36
C PRO A 79 13.56 -16.49 1.57
N ARG A 80 13.38 -15.19 1.63
CA ARG A 80 12.60 -14.48 2.66
C ARG A 80 12.10 -13.14 2.13
N LEU A 81 10.89 -12.76 2.52
CA LEU A 81 10.37 -11.41 2.37
C LEU A 81 10.57 -10.64 3.67
N THR A 82 10.99 -9.38 3.59
CA THR A 82 11.05 -8.47 4.73
C THR A 82 10.16 -7.27 4.45
N LEU A 83 9.05 -7.17 5.18
CA LEU A 83 8.08 -6.08 5.04
C LEU A 83 8.38 -5.00 6.07
N VAL A 84 8.56 -3.76 5.62
CA VAL A 84 8.93 -2.64 6.49
C VAL A 84 8.03 -1.43 6.21
N ALA A 85 7.39 -0.92 7.25
CA ALA A 85 6.48 0.22 7.14
C ALA A 85 6.31 0.93 8.50
N CYS A 86 5.60 2.06 8.50
CA CYS A 86 5.18 2.79 9.70
C CYS A 86 3.66 2.91 9.77
N GLY A 87 3.11 3.06 10.98
CA GLY A 87 1.70 3.35 11.21
C GLY A 87 0.75 2.29 10.64
N THR A 88 -0.33 2.70 10.00
CA THR A 88 -1.33 1.79 9.42
C THR A 88 -0.78 0.94 8.28
N ALA A 89 0.21 1.43 7.53
CA ALA A 89 0.91 0.64 6.51
C ALA A 89 1.64 -0.57 7.12
N TYR A 90 2.18 -0.44 8.33
CA TYR A 90 2.73 -1.57 9.09
C TYR A 90 1.66 -2.62 9.39
N TYR A 91 0.43 -2.21 9.77
CA TYR A 91 -0.67 -3.14 9.99
C TYR A 91 -1.11 -3.84 8.69
N ALA A 92 -1.08 -3.15 7.55
CA ALA A 92 -1.30 -3.78 6.25
C ALA A 92 -0.26 -4.88 5.98
N CYS A 93 1.02 -4.63 6.30
CA CYS A 93 2.07 -5.63 6.23
C CYS A 93 1.84 -6.81 7.19
N MET A 94 1.30 -6.57 8.40
CA MET A 94 0.96 -7.64 9.34
C MET A 94 -0.08 -8.61 8.76
N VAL A 95 -1.10 -8.10 8.10
CA VAL A 95 -2.10 -8.93 7.40
C VAL A 95 -1.45 -9.71 6.27
N ALA A 96 -0.68 -9.04 5.41
CA ALA A 96 -0.01 -9.64 4.27
C ALA A 96 0.96 -10.76 4.65
N LYS A 97 1.63 -10.66 5.81
CA LYS A 97 2.51 -11.71 6.33
C LYS A 97 1.78 -13.05 6.39
N TYR A 98 0.55 -13.09 6.90
CA TYR A 98 -0.23 -14.33 6.95
C TYR A 98 -0.47 -14.90 5.55
N TRP A 99 -0.77 -14.06 4.57
CA TRP A 99 -1.00 -14.50 3.19
C TRP A 99 0.28 -15.03 2.54
N PHE A 100 1.40 -14.32 2.67
CA PHE A 100 2.68 -14.78 2.11
C PHE A 100 3.14 -16.09 2.75
N GLU A 101 2.96 -16.27 4.06
CA GLU A 101 3.35 -17.51 4.73
C GLU A 101 2.36 -18.66 4.47
N GLN A 102 1.05 -18.42 4.53
CA GLN A 102 0.04 -19.47 4.40
C GLN A 102 -0.24 -19.85 2.94
N ILE A 103 -0.36 -18.85 2.05
CA ILE A 103 -0.74 -19.06 0.65
C ILE A 103 0.51 -19.23 -0.22
N CYS A 104 1.50 -18.33 -0.08
CA CYS A 104 2.70 -18.38 -0.93
C CYS A 104 3.79 -19.31 -0.40
N ARG A 105 3.73 -19.75 0.85
CA ARG A 105 4.77 -20.56 1.50
C ARG A 105 6.16 -19.92 1.44
N ILE A 106 6.22 -18.61 1.69
CA ILE A 106 7.47 -17.85 1.74
C ILE A 106 7.66 -17.33 3.16
N PRO A 107 8.82 -17.57 3.81
CA PRO A 107 9.13 -16.97 5.11
C PRO A 107 9.05 -15.45 5.04
N CYS A 108 8.34 -14.85 5.99
CA CYS A 108 8.05 -13.42 5.98
C CYS A 108 8.37 -12.78 7.33
N GLU A 109 9.28 -11.82 7.34
CA GLU A 109 9.57 -10.99 8.49
C GLU A 109 8.90 -9.62 8.32
N ILE A 110 8.46 -9.03 9.43
CA ILE A 110 7.85 -7.71 9.43
C ILE A 110 8.48 -6.85 10.51
N ASP A 111 8.72 -5.58 10.21
CA ASP A 111 9.29 -4.64 11.17
C ASP A 111 8.74 -3.23 11.02
N VAL A 112 8.80 -2.46 12.10
CA VAL A 112 8.50 -1.03 12.10
C VAL A 112 9.72 -0.27 11.59
N ALA A 113 9.54 0.58 10.59
CA ALA A 113 10.66 1.25 9.92
C ALA A 113 11.49 2.14 10.88
N SER A 114 10.85 2.76 11.87
CA SER A 114 11.55 3.59 12.86
C SER A 114 12.54 2.80 13.73
N GLU A 115 12.29 1.52 13.95
CA GLU A 115 13.17 0.63 14.71
C GLU A 115 14.15 -0.11 13.78
N PHE A 116 13.66 -0.56 12.64
CA PHE A 116 14.43 -1.35 11.68
C PHE A 116 15.70 -0.65 11.21
N ARG A 117 15.64 0.66 10.94
CA ARG A 117 16.77 1.45 10.46
C ARG A 117 17.97 1.48 11.42
N TYR A 118 17.74 1.27 12.73
CA TYR A 118 18.78 1.30 13.76
C TYR A 118 19.25 -0.07 14.21
N ARG A 119 18.48 -1.12 13.85
CA ARG A 119 18.72 -2.49 14.33
C ARG A 119 19.83 -3.21 13.55
N GLU A 120 20.21 -2.71 12.39
CA GLU A 120 21.20 -3.35 11.50
C GLU A 120 20.88 -4.87 11.28
N ALA A 121 19.61 -5.16 10.97
CA ALA A 121 19.11 -6.53 10.84
C ALA A 121 19.88 -7.30 9.77
N PRO A 122 20.33 -8.55 10.03
CA PRO A 122 20.98 -9.37 9.01
C PRO A 122 20.00 -9.73 7.89
N MET A 123 20.40 -9.49 6.65
CA MET A 123 19.58 -9.76 5.48
C MET A 123 20.08 -10.98 4.72
N PRO A 124 19.20 -11.93 4.31
CA PRO A 124 19.62 -13.07 3.51
C PRO A 124 20.00 -12.65 2.11
N GLU A 125 20.99 -13.31 1.53
CA GLU A 125 21.32 -13.14 0.10
C GLU A 125 20.11 -13.50 -0.78
N GLY A 126 19.81 -12.66 -1.79
CA GLY A 126 18.67 -12.84 -2.69
C GLY A 126 17.30 -12.56 -2.07
N GLY A 127 17.24 -11.96 -0.88
CA GLY A 127 15.98 -11.55 -0.25
C GLY A 127 15.33 -10.37 -0.93
N VAL A 128 14.02 -10.23 -0.71
CA VAL A 128 13.23 -9.08 -1.18
C VAL A 128 12.74 -8.28 0.02
N ALA A 129 12.99 -6.98 0.02
CA ALA A 129 12.48 -6.04 1.02
C ALA A 129 11.32 -5.24 0.42
N ILE A 130 10.16 -5.30 1.08
CA ILE A 130 8.91 -4.68 0.65
C ILE A 130 8.62 -3.47 1.54
N PHE A 131 8.52 -2.30 0.95
CA PHE A 131 8.25 -1.03 1.64
C PHE A 131 6.86 -0.52 1.28
N VAL A 132 6.02 -0.29 2.29
CA VAL A 132 4.65 0.20 2.09
C VAL A 132 4.54 1.61 2.66
N SER A 133 4.14 2.56 1.82
CA SER A 133 3.99 3.97 2.22
C SER A 133 2.93 4.66 1.36
N GLN A 134 1.99 5.37 1.99
CA GLN A 134 1.01 6.16 1.25
C GLN A 134 1.69 7.31 0.50
N SER A 135 2.49 8.12 1.18
CA SER A 135 3.15 9.29 0.60
C SER A 135 4.42 8.97 -0.21
N GLY A 136 5.07 7.82 0.09
CA GLY A 136 6.38 7.50 -0.46
C GLY A 136 7.50 8.44 0.01
N GLU A 137 7.25 9.25 1.07
CA GLU A 137 8.20 10.24 1.62
C GLU A 137 8.46 10.05 3.12
N THR A 138 7.98 8.97 3.73
CA THR A 138 8.22 8.67 5.15
C THR A 138 9.70 8.41 5.39
N LEU A 139 10.36 9.31 6.12
CA LEU A 139 11.82 9.30 6.28
C LEU A 139 12.35 7.98 6.86
N ASP A 140 11.72 7.46 7.91
CA ASP A 140 12.16 6.18 8.51
C ASP A 140 12.04 5.02 7.53
N THR A 141 10.96 4.98 6.74
CA THR A 141 10.77 3.97 5.69
C THR A 141 11.82 4.10 4.58
N LEU A 142 12.14 5.32 4.18
CA LEU A 142 13.17 5.60 3.17
C LEU A 142 14.57 5.18 3.65
N GLU A 143 14.93 5.49 4.89
CA GLU A 143 16.24 5.09 5.44
C GLU A 143 16.34 3.57 5.63
N ALA A 144 15.25 2.91 6.04
CA ALA A 144 15.18 1.46 6.09
C ALA A 144 15.33 0.83 4.70
N LEU A 145 14.75 1.43 3.67
CA LEU A 145 14.90 1.04 2.27
C LEU A 145 16.37 1.11 1.84
N ARG A 146 17.02 2.24 2.11
CA ARG A 146 18.43 2.47 1.78
C ARG A 146 19.35 1.46 2.46
N TYR A 147 19.04 1.13 3.72
CA TYR A 147 19.75 0.07 4.44
C TYR A 147 19.59 -1.28 3.72
N CYS A 148 18.38 -1.74 3.43
CA CYS A 148 18.14 -3.00 2.72
C CYS A 148 18.84 -3.03 1.36
N LYS A 149 18.81 -1.92 0.62
CA LYS A 149 19.49 -1.78 -0.66
C LYS A 149 21.01 -1.94 -0.52
N SER A 150 21.60 -1.36 0.53
CA SER A 150 23.04 -1.52 0.84
C SER A 150 23.42 -2.96 1.22
N GLN A 151 22.44 -3.75 1.68
CA GLN A 151 22.60 -5.17 2.01
C GLN A 151 22.29 -6.09 0.79
N GLY A 152 22.17 -5.55 -0.42
CA GLY A 152 21.95 -6.32 -1.64
C GLY A 152 20.55 -6.91 -1.79
N GLN A 153 19.54 -6.38 -1.08
CA GLN A 153 18.16 -6.82 -1.26
C GLN A 153 17.55 -6.21 -2.52
N VAL A 154 16.65 -6.95 -3.17
CA VAL A 154 15.75 -6.39 -4.16
C VAL A 154 14.72 -5.52 -3.45
N ILE A 155 14.58 -4.28 -3.87
CA ILE A 155 13.67 -3.32 -3.24
C ILE A 155 12.37 -3.25 -4.03
N LEU A 156 11.28 -3.62 -3.37
CA LEU A 156 9.93 -3.47 -3.88
C LEU A 156 9.16 -2.47 -3.04
N SER A 157 8.50 -1.50 -3.65
CA SER A 157 7.65 -0.55 -2.93
C SER A 157 6.19 -0.60 -3.37
N ILE A 158 5.30 -0.37 -2.41
CA ILE A 158 3.88 -0.12 -2.63
C ILE A 158 3.61 1.31 -2.19
N VAL A 159 3.32 2.19 -3.14
CA VAL A 159 3.12 3.63 -2.89
C VAL A 159 1.84 4.13 -3.57
N ASN A 160 1.27 5.20 -3.02
CA ASN A 160 0.12 5.87 -3.63
C ASN A 160 0.53 7.15 -4.37
N THR A 161 1.58 7.83 -3.91
CA THR A 161 2.08 9.05 -4.53
C THR A 161 3.13 8.72 -5.57
N ILE A 162 2.79 9.02 -6.83
CA ILE A 162 3.67 8.85 -7.98
C ILE A 162 4.86 9.80 -7.89
N GLU A 163 6.02 9.40 -8.40
CA GLU A 163 7.27 10.16 -8.41
C GLU A 163 7.81 10.47 -7.00
N SER A 164 7.37 9.73 -5.99
CA SER A 164 7.89 9.85 -4.63
C SER A 164 9.33 9.36 -4.51
N THR A 165 10.01 9.74 -3.43
CA THR A 165 11.42 9.34 -3.22
C THR A 165 11.56 7.83 -3.06
N ILE A 166 10.66 7.19 -2.31
CA ILE A 166 10.65 5.73 -2.14
C ILE A 166 10.46 5.04 -3.50
N GLU A 167 9.53 5.53 -4.34
CA GLU A 167 9.33 4.99 -5.68
C GLU A 167 10.61 5.07 -6.53
N ARG A 168 11.23 6.25 -6.59
CA ARG A 168 12.44 6.46 -7.41
C ARG A 168 13.65 5.64 -6.95
N GLU A 169 13.72 5.28 -5.68
CA GLU A 169 14.85 4.50 -5.14
C GLU A 169 14.58 2.99 -5.14
N SER A 170 13.37 2.55 -5.51
CA SER A 170 12.97 1.14 -5.59
C SER A 170 13.30 0.50 -6.93
N ASP A 171 13.56 -0.81 -6.93
CA ASP A 171 13.80 -1.61 -8.14
C ASP A 171 12.47 -2.02 -8.79
N LEU A 172 11.45 -2.28 -7.98
CA LEU A 172 10.11 -2.68 -8.39
C LEU A 172 9.07 -1.83 -7.65
N VAL A 173 8.00 -1.45 -8.33
CA VAL A 173 6.98 -0.57 -7.78
C VAL A 173 5.59 -1.08 -8.12
N LEU A 174 4.71 -1.06 -7.11
CA LEU A 174 3.27 -1.16 -7.28
C LEU A 174 2.60 0.11 -6.76
N HIS A 175 1.55 0.55 -7.45
CA HIS A 175 0.78 1.72 -7.04
C HIS A 175 -0.56 1.29 -6.46
N THR A 176 -0.96 1.93 -5.37
CA THR A 176 -2.36 1.97 -4.95
C THR A 176 -3.03 3.13 -5.68
N LEU A 177 -4.31 3.01 -5.97
CA LEU A 177 -5.08 4.07 -6.64
C LEU A 177 -6.05 4.74 -5.68
N ALA A 178 -5.57 5.05 -4.46
CA ALA A 178 -6.38 5.66 -3.42
C ALA A 178 -6.69 7.16 -3.67
N GLY A 179 -6.00 7.79 -4.63
CA GLY A 179 -6.05 9.24 -4.80
C GLY A 179 -5.45 9.98 -3.58
N PRO A 180 -5.62 11.31 -3.50
CA PRO A 180 -5.11 12.09 -2.38
C PRO A 180 -5.80 11.70 -1.06
N GLU A 181 -5.03 11.44 0.00
CA GLU A 181 -5.51 11.24 1.36
C GLU A 181 -4.99 12.40 2.22
N ILE A 182 -5.90 13.20 2.78
CA ILE A 182 -5.61 14.44 3.51
C ILE A 182 -5.92 14.27 5.00
N GLY A 183 -6.81 13.34 5.34
CA GLY A 183 -7.11 12.97 6.72
C GLY A 183 -5.86 12.51 7.45
N VAL A 184 -5.71 12.92 8.72
CA VAL A 184 -4.52 12.57 9.53
C VAL A 184 -4.46 11.06 9.79
N ALA A 185 -5.59 10.45 10.12
CA ALA A 185 -5.68 8.99 10.26
C ALA A 185 -5.95 8.36 8.88
N SER A 186 -5.10 7.39 8.51
CA SER A 186 -5.25 6.71 7.23
C SER A 186 -6.49 5.81 7.22
N THR A 187 -7.23 5.84 6.12
CA THR A 187 -8.43 5.03 5.87
C THR A 187 -8.32 4.31 4.52
N LYS A 188 -8.60 5.00 3.43
CA LYS A 188 -8.60 4.44 2.08
C LYS A 188 -7.21 3.99 1.61
N ALA A 189 -6.13 4.66 2.04
CA ALA A 189 -4.78 4.20 1.72
C ALA A 189 -4.49 2.82 2.34
N PHE A 190 -4.93 2.58 3.58
CA PHE A 190 -4.78 1.29 4.25
C PHE A 190 -5.53 0.17 3.49
N THR A 191 -6.78 0.38 3.13
CA THR A 191 -7.57 -0.64 2.42
C THR A 191 -7.03 -0.94 1.03
N THR A 192 -6.54 0.07 0.29
CA THR A 192 -5.90 -0.15 -1.02
C THR A 192 -4.53 -0.82 -0.91
N GLN A 193 -3.76 -0.56 0.16
CA GLN A 193 -2.51 -1.29 0.45
C GLN A 193 -2.78 -2.78 0.68
N ILE A 194 -3.77 -3.13 1.50
CA ILE A 194 -4.19 -4.52 1.71
C ILE A 194 -4.63 -5.16 0.38
N THR A 195 -5.41 -4.44 -0.42
CA THR A 195 -5.87 -4.90 -1.74
C THR A 195 -4.69 -5.24 -2.66
N THR A 196 -3.70 -4.35 -2.76
CA THR A 196 -2.50 -4.58 -3.56
C THR A 196 -1.69 -5.77 -3.05
N LEU A 197 -1.51 -5.88 -1.73
CA LEU A 197 -0.80 -7.00 -1.10
C LEU A 197 -1.51 -8.34 -1.32
N ALA A 198 -2.85 -8.36 -1.35
CA ALA A 198 -3.63 -9.56 -1.66
C ALA A 198 -3.41 -10.00 -3.12
N CYS A 199 -3.47 -9.07 -4.08
CA CYS A 199 -3.18 -9.38 -5.49
C CYS A 199 -1.75 -9.92 -5.66
N MET A 200 -0.78 -9.34 -4.94
CA MET A 200 0.60 -9.85 -4.94
C MET A 200 0.69 -11.29 -4.42
N ALA A 201 0.05 -11.57 -3.28
CA ALA A 201 0.08 -12.90 -2.69
C ALA A 201 -0.53 -13.95 -3.63
N LEU A 202 -1.67 -13.66 -4.27
CA LEU A 202 -2.31 -14.58 -5.20
C LEU A 202 -1.45 -14.84 -6.44
N SER A 203 -0.91 -13.78 -7.06
CA SER A 203 -0.02 -13.92 -8.22
C SER A 203 1.21 -14.78 -7.92
N VAL A 204 1.81 -14.60 -6.75
CA VAL A 204 2.98 -15.39 -6.32
C VAL A 204 2.60 -16.83 -6.00
N ALA A 205 1.46 -17.06 -5.35
CA ALA A 205 0.98 -18.40 -4.99
C ALA A 205 0.70 -19.24 -6.25
N LEU A 206 0.07 -18.65 -7.27
CA LEU A 206 -0.14 -19.28 -8.57
C LEU A 206 1.20 -19.61 -9.25
N ALA A 207 2.09 -18.62 -9.35
CA ALA A 207 3.39 -18.80 -10.01
C ALA A 207 4.27 -19.89 -9.34
N LYS A 208 4.12 -20.07 -8.03
CA LYS A 208 4.78 -21.17 -7.27
C LYS A 208 4.03 -22.50 -7.39
N GLY A 209 2.86 -22.54 -7.98
CA GLY A 209 2.01 -23.74 -8.06
C GLY A 209 1.48 -24.21 -6.68
N VAL A 210 1.36 -23.30 -5.72
CA VAL A 210 0.74 -23.59 -4.41
C VAL A 210 -0.78 -23.59 -4.53
N ILE A 211 -1.31 -22.73 -5.38
CA ILE A 211 -2.71 -22.71 -5.80
C ILE A 211 -2.79 -22.98 -7.30
N ASP A 212 -3.90 -23.53 -7.76
CA ASP A 212 -4.17 -23.70 -9.19
C ASP A 212 -4.97 -22.52 -9.78
N ASN A 213 -5.21 -22.55 -11.10
CA ASN A 213 -5.93 -21.49 -11.79
C ASN A 213 -7.40 -21.35 -11.31
N ASN A 214 -8.04 -22.43 -10.86
CA ASN A 214 -9.42 -22.36 -10.37
C ASN A 214 -9.46 -21.69 -9.00
N GLU A 215 -8.52 -22.04 -8.12
CA GLU A 215 -8.37 -21.43 -6.79
C GLU A 215 -8.03 -19.94 -6.92
N GLU A 216 -7.12 -19.56 -7.85
CA GLU A 216 -6.83 -18.15 -8.15
C GLU A 216 -8.10 -17.41 -8.58
N GLN A 217 -8.86 -18.00 -9.51
CA GLN A 217 -10.08 -17.39 -10.02
C GLN A 217 -11.13 -17.18 -8.92
N GLU A 218 -11.36 -18.17 -8.06
CA GLU A 218 -12.27 -18.06 -6.93
C GLU A 218 -11.86 -16.94 -5.96
N LEU A 219 -10.57 -16.85 -5.64
CA LEU A 219 -10.03 -15.82 -4.73
C LEU A 219 -10.05 -14.43 -5.38
N ALA A 220 -9.74 -14.33 -6.68
CA ALA A 220 -9.83 -13.07 -7.43
C ALA A 220 -11.28 -12.58 -7.51
N ASP A 221 -12.25 -13.49 -7.74
CA ASP A 221 -13.67 -13.15 -7.73
C ASP A 221 -14.13 -12.69 -6.34
N ALA A 222 -13.66 -13.33 -5.27
CA ALA A 222 -13.94 -12.89 -3.91
C ALA A 222 -13.39 -11.47 -3.66
N LEU A 223 -12.16 -11.16 -4.11
CA LEU A 223 -11.60 -9.80 -4.02
C LEU A 223 -12.44 -8.78 -4.80
N ARG A 224 -12.95 -9.14 -5.97
CA ARG A 224 -13.81 -8.26 -6.79
C ARG A 224 -15.15 -7.93 -6.14
N HIS A 225 -15.60 -8.72 -5.16
CA HIS A 225 -16.82 -8.45 -4.38
C HIS A 225 -16.57 -7.50 -3.21
N VAL A 226 -15.31 -7.33 -2.76
CA VAL A 226 -14.97 -6.48 -1.60
C VAL A 226 -15.49 -5.03 -1.73
N PRO A 227 -15.41 -4.35 -2.88
CA PRO A 227 -15.97 -2.99 -3.02
C PRO A 227 -17.48 -2.92 -2.72
N ALA A 228 -18.25 -3.91 -3.18
CA ALA A 228 -19.69 -3.96 -2.91
C ALA A 228 -19.97 -4.21 -1.42
N MET A 229 -19.22 -5.09 -0.79
CA MET A 229 -19.32 -5.35 0.65
C MET A 229 -18.95 -4.10 1.47
N ALA A 230 -17.92 -3.38 1.07
CA ALA A 230 -17.53 -2.11 1.70
C ALA A 230 -18.64 -1.05 1.57
N ALA A 231 -19.27 -0.96 0.40
CA ALA A 231 -20.41 -0.06 0.18
C ALA A 231 -21.63 -0.44 1.05
N GLU A 232 -21.88 -1.74 1.23
CA GLU A 232 -22.95 -2.23 2.09
C GLU A 232 -22.72 -1.84 3.56
N ILE A 233 -21.48 -1.97 4.05
CA ILE A 233 -21.13 -1.53 5.42
C ILE A 233 -21.41 -0.05 5.62
N LEU A 234 -21.13 0.80 4.64
CA LEU A 234 -21.37 2.23 4.72
C LEU A 234 -22.88 2.58 4.84
N ASN A 235 -23.78 1.70 4.41
CA ASN A 235 -25.21 1.87 4.61
C ASN A 235 -25.64 1.71 6.08
N HIS A 236 -24.77 1.21 6.95
CA HIS A 236 -25.00 1.08 8.38
C HIS A 236 -24.44 2.26 9.19
N ASP A 237 -24.12 3.38 8.56
CA ASP A 237 -23.49 4.55 9.18
C ASP A 237 -24.23 5.05 10.43
N GLU A 238 -25.57 5.09 10.39
CA GLU A 238 -26.40 5.51 11.54
C GLU A 238 -26.22 4.56 12.76
N ALA A 239 -26.21 3.26 12.53
CA ALA A 239 -25.99 2.27 13.59
C ALA A 239 -24.56 2.39 14.18
N ILE A 240 -23.56 2.58 13.32
CA ILE A 240 -22.16 2.80 13.72
C ILE A 240 -22.03 4.11 14.50
N TYR A 241 -22.75 5.16 14.09
CA TYR A 241 -22.78 6.44 14.82
C TYR A 241 -23.34 6.31 16.24
N HIS A 242 -24.38 5.50 16.45
CA HIS A 242 -24.90 5.22 17.79
C HIS A 242 -23.87 4.51 18.66
N ILE A 243 -23.19 3.47 18.14
CA ILE A 243 -22.13 2.78 18.85
C ILE A 243 -20.97 3.75 19.17
N ALA A 244 -20.61 4.60 18.22
CA ALA A 244 -19.56 5.61 18.41
C ALA A 244 -19.89 6.59 19.54
N LYS A 245 -21.16 6.96 19.70
CA LYS A 245 -21.62 7.79 20.83
C LYS A 245 -21.44 7.11 22.18
N ASP A 246 -21.70 5.82 22.28
CA ASP A 246 -21.57 5.07 23.52
C ASP A 246 -20.11 5.00 24.01
N VAL A 247 -19.14 5.09 23.10
CA VAL A 247 -17.70 5.06 23.42
C VAL A 247 -17.03 6.44 23.34
N ALA A 248 -17.77 7.51 22.97
CA ALA A 248 -17.19 8.83 22.73
C ALA A 248 -16.49 9.45 23.94
N ASP A 249 -16.99 9.16 25.15
CA ASP A 249 -16.44 9.66 26.43
C ASP A 249 -15.37 8.71 27.00
N ALA A 250 -15.10 7.59 26.35
CA ALA A 250 -14.07 6.67 26.80
C ALA A 250 -12.68 7.28 26.59
N ARG A 251 -11.84 7.22 27.63
CA ARG A 251 -10.45 7.71 27.54
C ARG A 251 -9.62 6.86 26.58
N ASP A 252 -9.83 5.55 26.60
CA ASP A 252 -9.09 4.57 25.82
C ASP A 252 -10.08 3.53 25.25
N VAL A 253 -9.86 3.10 24.01
CA VAL A 253 -10.62 2.02 23.37
C VAL A 253 -9.64 0.95 22.89
N LEU A 254 -9.85 -0.28 23.33
CA LEU A 254 -9.02 -1.42 22.99
C LEU A 254 -9.69 -2.27 21.91
N TYR A 255 -9.03 -2.40 20.76
CA TYR A 255 -9.45 -3.31 19.70
C TYR A 255 -8.73 -4.64 19.87
N LEU A 256 -9.47 -5.72 19.92
CA LEU A 256 -8.94 -7.07 20.07
C LEU A 256 -9.28 -7.91 18.84
N GLY A 257 -8.30 -8.67 18.37
CA GLY A 257 -8.46 -9.58 17.23
C GLY A 257 -7.47 -10.73 17.30
N ARG A 258 -7.60 -11.66 16.36
CA ARG A 258 -6.74 -12.83 16.26
C ARG A 258 -6.49 -13.19 14.81
N GLY A 259 -5.23 -13.51 14.46
CA GLY A 259 -4.84 -13.86 13.09
C GLY A 259 -4.95 -12.69 12.12
N SER A 260 -5.51 -12.95 10.94
CA SER A 260 -5.80 -11.96 9.89
C SER A 260 -7.17 -11.29 10.04
N MET A 261 -7.85 -11.53 11.17
CA MET A 261 -9.17 -10.96 11.48
C MET A 261 -9.04 -9.74 12.38
#